data_36f044d99bfc5470c84bc17bffdadf3c
#
_entry.id   36f044d99bfc5470c84bc17bffdadf3c
#
_cell.length_a   1.000
_cell.length_b   1.000
_cell.length_c   1.000
_cell.angle_alpha   90.00
_cell.angle_beta   90.00
_cell.angle_gamma   90.00
#
_symmetry.space_group_name_H-M   'P 1'
#
loop_
_entity.id
_entity.type
_entity.pdbx_description
1 polymer ?
#
loop_
_entity_poly.entity_id
_entity_poly.type
_entity_poly.pdbx_seq_one_letter_code
_entity_poly.pdbx_strand_id
1 'polypeptide(L)'
;SSTLLTVYKKNDFKVLSKSCDSEENPFIENMLQGYNKKIFLNKYSMDGGKSPQKLIAVSIYNKINKDPVLITLHSQYWCCYPLSEGTIYSVNLYKIKNSDSSFKIIDITSSLGTGEQGLDGQNDVGENFVFKLKDIASIKKWLDKNYK
;
A
#
# COMPACT_ATOMS: atom_id res chain seq x y z
N SER A 1 -3.23 20.08 -9.51
CA SER A 1 -2.02 20.23 -8.70
C SER A 1 -1.63 18.93 -8.04
N SER A 2 -0.38 18.75 -7.74
CA SER A 2 0.12 17.58 -7.05
C SER A 2 0.91 17.99 -5.81
N THR A 3 0.75 17.21 -4.75
CA THR A 3 1.45 17.44 -3.49
C THR A 3 2.26 16.19 -3.13
N LEU A 4 3.55 16.39 -2.84
CA LEU A 4 4.40 15.33 -2.38
C LEU A 4 4.02 14.97 -0.94
N LEU A 5 3.56 13.72 -0.73
CA LEU A 5 3.15 13.25 0.59
C LEU A 5 4.35 12.76 1.40
N THR A 6 5.21 11.98 0.76
CA THR A 6 6.37 11.44 1.46
C THR A 6 7.46 11.03 0.48
N VAL A 7 8.69 11.00 1.01
CA VAL A 7 9.84 10.43 0.33
C VAL A 7 10.45 9.42 1.30
N TYR A 8 10.29 8.12 0.99
CA TYR A 8 10.89 7.05 1.78
C TYR A 8 12.18 6.61 1.11
N LYS A 9 13.27 6.57 1.87
CA LYS A 9 14.58 6.15 1.36
C LYS A 9 15.12 4.97 2.15
N LYS A 10 15.61 3.97 1.46
CA LYS A 10 16.32 2.85 2.06
C LYS A 10 17.30 2.25 1.06
N ASN A 11 18.56 2.16 1.44
CA ASN A 11 19.63 1.68 0.56
C ASN A 11 19.68 2.54 -0.72
N ASP A 12 19.61 1.90 -1.89
CA ASP A 12 19.67 2.57 -3.19
C ASP A 12 18.28 2.94 -3.73
N PHE A 13 17.25 2.79 -2.92
CA PHE A 13 15.88 2.99 -3.37
C PHE A 13 15.18 4.15 -2.69
N LYS A 14 14.32 4.80 -3.44
CA LYS A 14 13.51 5.91 -2.97
C LYS A 14 12.07 5.70 -3.45
N VAL A 15 11.12 5.79 -2.54
CA VAL A 15 9.70 5.77 -2.90
C VAL A 15 9.14 7.17 -2.79
N LEU A 16 8.55 7.64 -3.87
CA LEU A 16 7.91 8.94 -3.95
C LEU A 16 6.41 8.75 -3.98
N SER A 17 5.72 9.30 -2.99
CA SER A 17 4.27 9.25 -2.91
C SER A 17 3.71 10.64 -3.09
N LYS A 18 2.79 10.80 -4.03
CA LYS A 18 2.17 12.08 -4.36
C LYS A 18 0.67 11.99 -4.28
N SER A 19 0.06 13.04 -3.73
CA SER A 19 -1.37 13.26 -3.83
C SER A 19 -1.64 14.17 -5.02
N CYS A 20 -2.48 13.74 -5.93
CA CYS A 20 -2.89 14.54 -7.07
C CYS A 20 -4.34 14.95 -6.88
N ASP A 21 -4.56 16.25 -6.76
CA ASP A 21 -5.90 16.81 -6.57
C ASP A 21 -6.44 17.28 -7.92
N SER A 22 -7.29 16.45 -8.52
CA SER A 22 -8.20 16.95 -9.54
C SER A 22 -9.58 17.00 -8.91
N GLU A 23 -10.38 17.99 -9.24
CA GLU A 23 -11.70 18.16 -8.65
C GLU A 23 -12.60 16.96 -8.83
N GLU A 24 -12.40 16.21 -9.91
CA GLU A 24 -13.25 15.06 -10.24
C GLU A 24 -12.70 13.74 -9.74
N ASN A 25 -11.37 13.57 -9.69
CA ASN A 25 -10.75 12.30 -9.32
C ASN A 25 -9.43 12.48 -8.57
N PRO A 26 -9.49 12.83 -7.28
CA PRO A 26 -8.26 12.87 -6.49
C PRO A 26 -7.66 11.47 -6.35
N PHE A 27 -6.35 11.37 -6.40
CA PHE A 27 -5.66 10.08 -6.26
C PHE A 27 -4.29 10.22 -5.61
N ILE A 28 -3.80 9.12 -5.08
CA ILE A 28 -2.43 8.98 -4.57
C ILE A 28 -1.67 8.09 -5.53
N GLU A 29 -0.48 8.50 -5.91
CA GLU A 29 0.39 7.77 -6.82
C GLU A 29 1.70 7.45 -6.13
N ASN A 30 2.18 6.21 -6.25
CA ASN A 30 3.45 5.78 -5.70
C ASN A 30 4.40 5.37 -6.82
N MET A 31 5.64 5.86 -6.73
CA MET A 31 6.70 5.58 -7.69
C MET A 31 7.93 5.06 -6.94
N LEU A 32 8.61 4.08 -7.50
CA LEU A 32 9.89 3.60 -6.99
C LEU A 32 11.01 4.09 -7.89
N GLN A 33 12.05 4.66 -7.28
CA GLN A 33 13.22 5.16 -7.99
C GLN A 33 14.49 4.48 -7.49
N GLY A 34 15.34 4.05 -8.42
CA GLY A 34 16.65 3.48 -8.15
C GLY A 34 17.44 3.34 -9.42
N TYR A 35 18.78 3.41 -9.33
CA TYR A 35 19.68 3.23 -10.47
C TYR A 35 19.28 4.08 -11.70
N ASN A 36 18.90 5.34 -11.49
CA ASN A 36 18.43 6.27 -12.52
C ASN A 36 17.17 5.83 -13.26
N LYS A 37 16.38 4.93 -12.65
CA LYS A 37 15.16 4.39 -13.21
C LYS A 37 14.01 4.68 -12.27
N LYS A 38 12.85 5.04 -12.83
CA LYS A 38 11.64 5.31 -12.08
C LYS A 38 10.54 4.37 -12.56
N ILE A 39 9.91 3.66 -11.62
CA ILE A 39 8.84 2.70 -11.91
C ILE A 39 7.57 3.12 -11.20
N PHE A 40 6.47 3.15 -11.92
CA PHE A 40 5.14 3.32 -11.35
C PHE A 40 4.77 2.05 -10.56
N LEU A 41 4.29 2.22 -9.32
CA LEU A 41 3.87 1.10 -8.48
C LEU A 41 2.37 0.93 -8.47
N ASN A 42 1.66 1.95 -8.03
CA ASN A 42 0.22 1.88 -7.89
C ASN A 42 -0.39 3.27 -7.79
N LYS A 43 -1.71 3.29 -7.95
CA LYS A 43 -2.52 4.50 -7.89
C LYS A 43 -3.80 4.19 -7.14
N TYR A 44 -4.13 5.02 -6.17
CA TYR A 44 -5.34 4.88 -5.37
C TYR A 44 -6.25 6.08 -5.59
N SER A 45 -7.42 5.84 -6.15
CA SER A 45 -8.41 6.88 -6.40
C SER A 45 -9.58 6.77 -5.41
N MET A 46 -10.39 7.81 -5.36
CA MET A 46 -11.54 7.86 -4.46
C MET A 46 -12.74 7.13 -5.10
N ASP A 47 -12.66 5.80 -5.17
CA ASP A 47 -13.68 4.98 -5.82
C ASP A 47 -14.93 4.84 -4.94
N GLY A 48 -15.91 5.72 -5.16
CA GLY A 48 -17.20 5.61 -4.49
C GLY A 48 -17.23 5.93 -3.02
N GLY A 49 -16.08 6.23 -2.40
CA GLY A 49 -16.00 6.65 -1.01
C GLY A 49 -16.22 8.15 -0.89
N LYS A 50 -16.71 8.59 0.26
CA LYS A 50 -16.92 10.02 0.54
C LYS A 50 -15.68 10.71 1.07
N SER A 51 -14.67 9.94 1.45
CA SER A 51 -13.40 10.45 1.96
C SER A 51 -12.26 10.12 1.00
N PRO A 52 -11.24 10.96 0.91
CA PRO A 52 -10.10 10.68 0.06
C PRO A 52 -9.27 9.51 0.61
N GLN A 53 -8.54 8.86 -0.27
CA GLN A 53 -7.55 7.86 0.12
C GLN A 53 -6.45 8.51 0.94
N LYS A 54 -5.90 7.74 1.87
CA LYS A 54 -4.76 8.15 2.69
C LYS A 54 -3.62 7.17 2.54
N LEU A 55 -2.41 7.69 2.42
CA LEU A 55 -1.22 6.88 2.54
C LEU A 55 -0.91 6.73 4.02
N ILE A 56 -0.98 5.49 4.52
CA ILE A 56 -0.68 5.19 5.92
C ILE A 56 0.82 5.03 6.11
N ALA A 57 1.45 4.21 5.26
CA ALA A 57 2.87 3.93 5.41
C ALA A 57 3.48 3.31 4.16
N VAL A 58 4.78 3.52 4.02
CA VAL A 58 5.63 2.85 3.03
C VAL A 58 6.81 2.29 3.80
N SER A 59 7.23 1.07 3.49
CA SER A 59 8.41 0.48 4.13
C SER A 59 9.02 -0.59 3.22
N ILE A 60 10.30 -0.88 3.44
CA ILE A 60 10.96 -2.00 2.78
C ILE A 60 11.30 -3.05 3.84
N TYR A 61 10.85 -4.27 3.58
CA TYR A 61 11.11 -5.43 4.43
C TYR A 61 12.31 -6.17 3.89
N ASN A 62 13.28 -6.45 4.76
CA ASN A 62 14.47 -7.23 4.42
C ASN A 62 14.50 -8.54 5.21
N LYS A 63 14.84 -9.61 4.51
CA LYS A 63 15.01 -10.93 5.11
C LYS A 63 16.29 -11.53 4.54
N ILE A 64 17.10 -12.16 5.39
CA ILE A 64 18.39 -12.75 4.99
C ILE A 64 18.19 -13.74 3.83
N ASN A 65 19.02 -13.58 2.79
CA ASN A 65 19.01 -14.41 1.58
C ASN A 65 17.70 -14.37 0.79
N LYS A 66 16.94 -13.27 0.93
CA LYS A 66 15.70 -13.05 0.19
C LYS A 66 15.72 -11.67 -0.44
N ASP A 67 15.01 -11.53 -1.55
CA ASP A 67 14.82 -10.22 -2.17
C ASP A 67 14.00 -9.32 -1.24
N PRO A 68 14.33 -8.02 -1.17
CA PRO A 68 13.54 -7.08 -0.38
C PRO A 68 12.09 -7.01 -0.86
N VAL A 69 11.19 -6.72 0.05
CA VAL A 69 9.77 -6.51 -0.27
C VAL A 69 9.40 -5.07 0.07
N LEU A 70 8.93 -4.35 -0.93
CA LEU A 70 8.38 -3.01 -0.73
C LEU A 70 6.92 -3.13 -0.35
N ILE A 71 6.55 -2.44 0.74
CA ILE A 71 5.20 -2.45 1.28
C ILE A 71 4.60 -1.05 1.10
N THR A 72 3.40 -0.98 0.54
CA THR A 72 2.59 0.25 0.59
C THR A 72 1.27 -0.07 1.28
N LEU A 73 0.88 0.78 2.21
CA LEU A 73 -0.35 0.63 2.98
C LEU A 73 -1.18 1.89 2.85
N HIS A 74 -2.41 1.73 2.38
CA HIS A 74 -3.36 2.81 2.17
C HIS A 74 -4.65 2.53 2.93
N SER A 75 -5.41 3.59 3.19
CA SER A 75 -6.72 3.46 3.80
C SER A 75 -7.70 4.46 3.20
N GLN A 76 -8.98 4.13 3.31
CA GLN A 76 -10.06 5.03 2.95
C GLN A 76 -11.20 4.82 3.93
N TYR A 77 -11.70 5.90 4.52
CA TYR A 77 -12.86 5.82 5.39
C TYR A 77 -14.15 5.73 4.57
N TRP A 78 -15.00 4.79 4.92
CA TRP A 78 -16.31 4.61 4.31
C TRP A 78 -17.39 4.85 5.36
N CYS A 79 -18.38 5.60 5.00
CA CYS A 79 -19.55 5.93 5.82
C CYS A 79 -20.79 5.74 4.94
N CYS A 80 -21.95 5.54 5.42
CA CYS A 80 -22.42 5.50 6.79
C CYS A 80 -23.48 4.41 6.89
N TYR A 81 -23.77 3.98 8.14
CA TYR A 81 -24.88 3.07 8.37
C TYR A 81 -26.18 3.63 7.75
N PRO A 82 -27.05 2.80 7.12
CA PRO A 82 -27.05 1.31 7.12
C PRO A 82 -26.13 0.64 6.08
N LEU A 83 -25.31 1.38 5.38
CA LEU A 83 -24.26 0.81 4.53
C LEU A 83 -23.02 0.49 5.37
N SER A 84 -21.99 -0.05 4.74
CA SER A 84 -20.74 -0.32 5.43
C SER A 84 -20.16 0.95 6.02
N GLU A 85 -19.62 0.87 7.22
CA GLU A 85 -18.99 1.99 7.91
C GLU A 85 -17.70 1.54 8.57
N GLY A 86 -16.62 2.28 8.30
CA GLY A 86 -15.30 1.99 8.85
C GLY A 86 -14.21 2.35 7.88
N THR A 87 -13.02 1.82 8.14
CA THR A 87 -11.84 2.08 7.34
C THR A 87 -11.53 0.87 6.47
N ILE A 88 -11.39 1.08 5.16
CA ILE A 88 -10.92 0.04 4.24
C ILE A 88 -9.43 0.22 4.05
N TYR A 89 -8.67 -0.84 4.36
CA TYR A 89 -7.22 -0.88 4.20
C TYR A 89 -6.85 -1.62 2.93
N SER A 90 -5.78 -1.18 2.28
CA SER A 90 -5.24 -1.84 1.10
C SER A 90 -3.74 -2.00 1.26
N VAL A 91 -3.27 -3.24 1.15
CA VAL A 91 -1.85 -3.60 1.26
C VAL A 91 -1.36 -4.03 -0.10
N ASN A 92 -0.23 -3.47 -0.54
CA ASN A 92 0.46 -3.93 -1.74
C ASN A 92 1.87 -4.35 -1.39
N LEU A 93 2.31 -5.47 -1.95
CA LEU A 93 3.63 -6.03 -1.74
C LEU A 93 4.34 -6.20 -3.08
N TYR A 94 5.57 -5.68 -3.16
CA TYR A 94 6.37 -5.76 -4.37
C TYR A 94 7.75 -6.31 -4.05
N LYS A 95 8.12 -7.42 -4.66
CA LYS A 95 9.47 -7.95 -4.56
C LYS A 95 10.39 -7.12 -5.45
N ILE A 96 11.52 -6.68 -4.91
CA ILE A 96 12.52 -5.92 -5.66
C ILE A 96 13.65 -6.89 -6.03
N LYS A 97 13.77 -7.21 -7.32
CA LYS A 97 14.86 -8.04 -7.82
C LYS A 97 15.98 -7.16 -8.35
N ASN A 98 17.10 -7.17 -7.64
CA ASN A 98 18.29 -6.47 -8.04
C ASN A 98 19.11 -7.28 -9.03
N SER A 99 19.67 -6.60 -10.04
CA SER A 99 20.74 -7.11 -10.87
C SER A 99 21.75 -5.99 -11.04
N ASP A 100 23.02 -6.31 -11.20
CA ASP A 100 24.20 -5.43 -11.13
C ASP A 100 23.96 -3.91 -11.11
N SER A 101 23.35 -3.33 -12.11
CA SER A 101 23.10 -1.87 -12.18
C SER A 101 21.66 -1.56 -12.50
N SER A 102 20.75 -2.51 -12.26
CA SER A 102 19.33 -2.33 -12.53
C SER A 102 18.49 -3.11 -11.52
N PHE A 103 17.19 -2.95 -11.60
CA PHE A 103 16.24 -3.70 -10.79
C PHE A 103 14.92 -3.87 -11.52
N LYS A 104 14.13 -4.83 -11.09
CA LYS A 104 12.76 -5.01 -11.55
C LYS A 104 11.85 -5.30 -10.37
N ILE A 105 10.56 -5.04 -10.56
CA ILE A 105 9.53 -5.21 -9.55
C ILE A 105 8.64 -6.38 -9.93
N ILE A 106 8.34 -7.22 -8.95
CA ILE A 106 7.36 -8.29 -9.11
C ILE A 106 6.29 -8.06 -8.07
N ASP A 107 5.05 -7.84 -8.52
CA ASP A 107 3.92 -7.69 -7.62
C ASP A 107 3.58 -9.06 -7.01
N ILE A 108 3.72 -9.17 -5.69
CA ILE A 108 3.41 -10.39 -4.95
C ILE A 108 2.23 -10.20 -4.01
N THR A 109 1.45 -9.16 -4.21
CA THR A 109 0.29 -8.84 -3.35
C THR A 109 -0.68 -9.99 -3.24
N SER A 110 -0.87 -10.78 -4.31
CA SER A 110 -1.77 -11.92 -4.32
C SER A 110 -1.39 -12.99 -3.29
N SER A 111 -0.14 -13.03 -2.80
CA SER A 111 0.28 -13.96 -1.76
C SER A 111 -0.45 -13.73 -0.43
N LEU A 112 -1.01 -12.55 -0.22
CA LEU A 112 -1.83 -12.22 0.94
C LEU A 112 -3.21 -12.89 0.91
N GLY A 113 -3.64 -13.35 -0.26
CA GLY A 113 -4.99 -13.89 -0.44
C GLY A 113 -6.04 -12.83 -0.11
N THR A 114 -6.94 -13.13 0.81
CA THR A 114 -7.96 -12.17 1.25
C THR A 114 -7.42 -11.07 2.16
N GLY A 115 -6.16 -11.17 2.58
CA GLY A 115 -5.53 -10.18 3.47
C GLY A 115 -5.00 -8.93 2.78
N GLU A 116 -5.13 -8.83 1.44
CA GLU A 116 -4.62 -7.66 0.71
C GLU A 116 -5.48 -6.41 0.89
N GLN A 117 -6.77 -6.61 1.17
CA GLN A 117 -7.73 -5.53 1.35
C GLN A 117 -8.82 -5.96 2.30
N GLY A 118 -9.27 -5.06 3.16
CA GLY A 118 -10.36 -5.39 4.05
C GLY A 118 -10.88 -4.23 4.86
N LEU A 119 -12.07 -4.46 5.41
CA LEU A 119 -12.77 -3.50 6.23
C LEU A 119 -12.41 -3.69 7.71
N ASP A 120 -12.11 -2.58 8.36
CA ASP A 120 -12.03 -2.50 9.83
C ASP A 120 -13.22 -1.64 10.26
N GLY A 121 -14.30 -2.30 10.67
CA GLY A 121 -15.55 -1.62 11.00
C GLY A 121 -16.74 -2.53 10.85
N GLN A 122 -17.86 -2.00 10.38
CA GLN A 122 -19.14 -2.68 10.32
C GLN A 122 -19.64 -2.76 8.87
N ASN A 123 -20.11 -3.95 8.45
CA ASN A 123 -20.70 -4.10 7.12
C ASN A 123 -22.17 -3.66 7.10
N ASP A 124 -22.82 -3.79 5.94
CA ASP A 124 -24.21 -3.35 5.70
C ASP A 124 -25.26 -4.17 6.48
N VAL A 125 -24.90 -5.33 7.02
CA VAL A 125 -25.82 -6.15 7.83
C VAL A 125 -25.46 -6.11 9.33
N GLY A 126 -24.59 -5.19 9.75
CA GLY A 126 -24.26 -4.96 11.14
C GLY A 126 -23.19 -5.88 11.72
N GLU A 127 -22.51 -6.67 10.88
CA GLU A 127 -21.41 -7.52 11.34
C GLU A 127 -20.12 -6.70 11.49
N ASN A 128 -19.39 -6.95 12.58
CA ASN A 128 -18.13 -6.28 12.86
C ASN A 128 -16.95 -7.03 12.25
N PHE A 129 -16.03 -6.30 11.65
CA PHE A 129 -14.81 -6.83 11.07
C PHE A 129 -13.60 -6.09 11.61
N VAL A 130 -12.50 -6.82 11.77
CA VAL A 130 -11.19 -6.26 12.14
C VAL A 130 -10.20 -6.64 11.04
N PHE A 131 -9.57 -5.63 10.44
CA PHE A 131 -8.52 -5.89 9.47
C PHE A 131 -7.19 -6.04 10.21
N LYS A 132 -6.51 -7.17 10.01
CA LYS A 132 -5.32 -7.52 10.80
C LYS A 132 -4.05 -6.82 10.33
N LEU A 133 -3.95 -6.51 9.03
CA LEU A 133 -2.73 -5.95 8.43
C LEU A 133 -2.81 -4.43 8.29
N LYS A 134 -3.21 -3.74 9.35
CA LYS A 134 -3.46 -2.29 9.31
C LYS A 134 -2.28 -1.43 9.76
N ASP A 135 -1.11 -2.03 9.96
CA ASP A 135 0.14 -1.30 10.22
C ASP A 135 1.33 -2.05 9.65
N ILE A 136 2.45 -1.36 9.53
CA ILE A 136 3.68 -1.95 8.97
C ILE A 136 4.19 -3.10 9.82
N ALA A 137 4.10 -3.00 11.14
CA ALA A 137 4.60 -4.04 12.03
C ALA A 137 3.87 -5.37 11.83
N SER A 138 2.54 -5.34 11.71
CA SER A 138 1.77 -6.57 11.46
C SER A 138 2.04 -7.16 10.07
N ILE A 139 2.26 -6.31 9.07
CA ILE A 139 2.61 -6.76 7.72
C ILE A 139 3.98 -7.44 7.72
N LYS A 140 4.98 -6.84 8.37
CA LYS A 140 6.32 -7.43 8.47
C LYS A 140 6.29 -8.76 9.23
N LYS A 141 5.48 -8.85 10.27
CA LYS A 141 5.31 -10.08 11.03
C LYS A 141 4.69 -11.19 10.17
N TRP A 142 3.72 -10.83 9.32
CA TRP A 142 3.14 -11.76 8.36
C TRP A 142 4.21 -12.25 7.37
N LEU A 143 5.05 -11.33 6.87
CA LEU A 143 6.15 -11.69 5.96
C LEU A 143 7.17 -12.60 6.61
N ASP A 144 7.48 -12.40 7.90
CA ASP A 144 8.39 -13.28 8.63
C ASP A 144 7.93 -14.73 8.59
N LYS A 145 6.63 -14.95 8.67
CA LYS A 145 6.04 -16.31 8.66
C LYS A 145 5.85 -16.88 7.26
N ASN A 146 5.51 -16.04 6.29
CA ASN A 146 4.98 -16.49 5.01
C ASN A 146 5.88 -16.25 3.81
N TYR A 147 6.81 -15.32 3.91
CA TYR A 147 7.72 -15.02 2.81
C TYR A 147 8.90 -15.97 2.85
N LYS A 148 8.82 -17.00 2.02
CA LYS A 148 9.81 -18.08 1.96
C LYS A 148 10.74 -17.93 0.75
#